data_4a12844790bf7440ffc20597846e0733
#
_entry.id   4a12844790bf7440ffc20597846e0733
#
_cell.length_a   1.000
_cell.length_b   1.000
_cell.length_c   1.000
_cell.angle_alpha   90.00
_cell.angle_beta   90.00
_cell.angle_gamma   90.00
#
_symmetry.space_group_name_H-M   'P 1'
#
loop_
_entity.id
_entity.type
_entity.pdbx_description
1 polymer ?
#
loop_
_entity_poly.entity_id
_entity_poly.type
_entity_poly.pdbx_seq_one_letter_code
_entity_poly.pdbx_strand_id
1 'polypeptide(L)'
;MRKSVIGNHLIDSTVNSDNRYIEYLSQVIGLVLREPSQRANEIAIATANEARRSQEIWRELSTMNASQAKELADRIDFTHLTQIADYLNTSQRGAIFTGLHAGDYLLALLKLRSRLTTPRNIYVLRRKAASNLEARVFSHFDDTDIPIKVVRHGDNKTLSVVRALRKGHFVTALFDLPRSFGKAAELQFLDHAMQMVTGPSELAVMGRADLVPFTSNFYNGQSSACFEQPIRATTVEHTAQKLCDVGSNYIYRNPEQWQHWFHVPEMLGAR
;
A
#
# COMPACT_ATOMS: atom_id res chain seq x y z
N MET A 1 13.85 3.23 -30.46
CA MET A 1 13.27 2.33 -29.46
C MET A 1 14.18 2.31 -28.22
N ARG A 2 14.04 3.22 -27.29
CA ARG A 2 14.71 3.17 -25.99
C ARG A 2 13.60 3.08 -24.94
N LYS A 3 13.38 1.87 -24.41
CA LYS A 3 12.41 1.60 -23.36
C LYS A 3 12.81 2.38 -22.10
N SER A 4 11.85 3.09 -21.55
CA SER A 4 11.98 3.83 -20.29
C SER A 4 12.31 2.88 -19.13
N VAL A 5 13.58 2.84 -18.78
CA VAL A 5 14.10 2.10 -17.61
C VAL A 5 14.06 3.01 -16.36
N ILE A 6 13.47 4.18 -16.48
CA ILE A 6 13.57 5.25 -15.47
C ILE A 6 12.78 4.94 -14.19
N GLY A 7 11.70 4.15 -14.24
CA GLY A 7 10.82 3.99 -13.08
C GLY A 7 11.27 3.07 -11.95
N ASN A 8 12.20 2.13 -12.19
CA ASN A 8 12.54 1.09 -11.21
C ASN A 8 13.95 1.21 -10.59
N HIS A 9 14.82 2.10 -11.11
CA HIS A 9 16.18 2.31 -10.59
C HIS A 9 16.29 3.54 -9.69
N LEU A 10 15.32 4.47 -9.73
CA LEU A 10 15.36 5.68 -8.90
C LEU A 10 15.06 5.41 -7.42
N ILE A 11 14.35 4.33 -7.10
CA ILE A 11 14.05 3.98 -5.70
C ILE A 11 15.26 3.31 -5.03
N ASP A 12 16.11 2.61 -5.77
CA ASP A 12 17.22 1.83 -5.20
C ASP A 12 18.54 2.59 -5.02
N SER A 13 18.73 3.75 -5.64
CA SER A 13 20.08 4.37 -5.62
C SER A 13 20.15 5.87 -5.35
N THR A 14 19.04 6.61 -5.35
CA THR A 14 19.12 8.06 -5.15
C THR A 14 17.80 8.68 -4.69
N VAL A 15 17.33 8.38 -3.49
CA VAL A 15 16.62 9.36 -2.68
C VAL A 15 17.69 10.26 -2.05
N ASN A 16 18.70 10.55 -2.79
CA ASN A 16 19.57 11.67 -2.50
C ASN A 16 18.81 12.91 -2.95
N SER A 17 18.90 13.97 -2.18
CA SER A 17 18.67 15.37 -2.45
C SER A 17 18.99 15.82 -3.89
N ASP A 18 18.55 15.04 -4.89
CA ASP A 18 18.64 15.44 -6.29
C ASP A 18 17.56 16.52 -6.49
N ASN A 19 17.96 17.77 -6.53
CA ASN A 19 17.07 18.89 -6.78
C ASN A 19 16.14 18.63 -7.98
N ARG A 20 16.58 17.85 -8.97
CA ARG A 20 15.77 17.48 -10.13
C ARG A 20 14.60 16.56 -9.78
N TYR A 21 14.79 15.65 -8.83
CA TYR A 21 13.70 14.77 -8.38
C TYR A 21 12.63 15.55 -7.61
N ILE A 22 13.05 16.45 -6.72
CA ILE A 22 12.15 17.33 -5.98
C ILE A 22 11.42 18.28 -6.94
N GLU A 23 12.13 18.86 -7.91
CA GLU A 23 11.55 19.72 -8.94
C GLU A 23 10.49 18.97 -9.77
N TYR A 24 10.79 17.74 -10.19
CA TYR A 24 9.84 16.89 -10.89
C TYR A 24 8.60 16.59 -10.04
N LEU A 25 8.77 16.17 -8.78
CA LEU A 25 7.65 15.95 -7.87
C LEU A 25 6.81 17.20 -7.68
N SER A 26 7.46 18.36 -7.48
CA SER A 26 6.80 19.65 -7.32
C SER A 26 5.91 20.00 -8.52
N GLN A 27 6.38 19.76 -9.75
CA GLN A 27 5.60 19.97 -10.96
C GLN A 27 4.38 19.07 -11.01
N VAL A 28 4.54 17.75 -10.71
CA VAL A 28 3.45 16.78 -10.71
C VAL A 28 2.42 17.12 -9.64
N ILE A 29 2.84 17.41 -8.43
CA ILE A 29 1.98 17.76 -7.28
C ILE A 29 1.22 19.05 -7.59
N GLY A 30 1.92 20.09 -8.06
CA GLY A 30 1.30 21.36 -8.43
C GLY A 30 0.23 21.22 -9.51
N LEU A 31 0.48 20.37 -10.51
CA LEU A 31 -0.49 20.07 -11.57
C LEU A 31 -1.73 19.35 -11.03
N VAL A 32 -1.54 18.30 -10.25
CA VAL A 32 -2.62 17.39 -9.82
C VAL A 32 -3.46 18.01 -8.70
N LEU A 33 -2.82 18.60 -7.69
CA LEU A 33 -3.52 19.20 -6.56
C LEU A 33 -3.91 20.66 -6.82
N ARG A 34 -3.47 21.24 -7.96
CA ARG A 34 -3.66 22.67 -8.28
C ARG A 34 -3.05 23.59 -7.22
N GLU A 35 -1.94 23.17 -6.64
CA GLU A 35 -1.25 23.93 -5.61
C GLU A 35 -0.30 24.99 -6.21
N PRO A 36 -0.13 26.15 -5.55
CA PRO A 36 0.91 27.11 -5.90
C PRO A 36 2.30 26.46 -5.86
N SER A 37 3.21 26.94 -6.72
CA SER A 37 4.57 26.36 -6.86
C SER A 37 5.33 26.26 -5.54
N GLN A 38 5.20 27.24 -4.65
CA GLN A 38 5.83 27.18 -3.33
C GLN A 38 5.28 26.01 -2.50
N ARG A 39 3.96 25.88 -2.41
CA ARG A 39 3.32 24.80 -1.63
C ARG A 39 3.62 23.43 -2.23
N ALA A 40 3.56 23.30 -3.55
CA ALA A 40 3.91 22.07 -4.26
C ALA A 40 5.35 21.64 -3.99
N ASN A 41 6.28 22.60 -3.91
CA ASN A 41 7.70 22.33 -3.58
C ASN A 41 7.86 21.90 -2.11
N GLU A 42 7.16 22.51 -1.18
CA GLU A 42 7.16 22.09 0.24
C GLU A 42 6.67 20.64 0.38
N ILE A 43 5.56 20.27 -0.28
CA ILE A 43 5.04 18.91 -0.31
C ILE A 43 6.05 17.95 -0.94
N ALA A 44 6.67 18.31 -2.06
CA ALA A 44 7.68 17.49 -2.74
C ALA A 44 8.88 17.16 -1.86
N ILE A 45 9.41 18.17 -1.14
CA ILE A 45 10.52 17.99 -0.19
C ILE A 45 10.10 17.05 0.95
N ALA A 46 8.92 17.27 1.53
CA ALA A 46 8.40 16.44 2.60
C ALA A 46 8.16 14.98 2.13
N THR A 47 7.63 14.79 0.91
CA THR A 47 7.47 13.45 0.29
C THR A 47 8.80 12.73 0.10
N ALA A 48 9.83 13.43 -0.38
CA ALA A 48 11.16 12.84 -0.55
C ALA A 48 11.78 12.42 0.79
N ASN A 49 11.58 13.23 1.84
CA ASN A 49 12.03 12.90 3.19
C ASN A 49 11.28 11.69 3.76
N GLU A 50 9.96 11.63 3.57
CA GLU A 50 9.13 10.52 4.01
C GLU A 50 9.50 9.20 3.31
N ALA A 51 9.75 9.24 2.00
CA ALA A 51 10.21 8.07 1.26
C ALA A 51 11.56 7.54 1.77
N ARG A 52 12.48 8.44 2.13
CA ARG A 52 13.77 8.06 2.74
C ARG A 52 13.58 7.42 4.10
N ARG A 53 12.77 8.03 4.97
CA ARG A 53 12.44 7.51 6.29
C ARG A 53 11.80 6.13 6.18
N SER A 54 10.85 5.94 5.28
CA SER A 54 10.22 4.63 5.05
C SER A 54 11.25 3.56 4.68
N GLN A 55 12.26 3.89 3.85
CA GLN A 55 13.36 2.96 3.55
C GLN A 55 14.23 2.64 4.78
N GLU A 56 14.45 3.61 5.65
CA GLU A 56 15.18 3.41 6.90
C GLU A 56 14.44 2.44 7.83
N ILE A 57 13.13 2.60 7.99
CA ILE A 57 12.28 1.66 8.74
C ILE A 57 12.37 0.23 8.18
N TRP A 58 12.38 0.07 6.85
CA TRP A 58 12.57 -1.25 6.24
C TRP A 58 13.94 -1.86 6.59
N ARG A 59 15.01 -1.06 6.55
CA ARG A 59 16.36 -1.50 6.93
C ARG A 59 16.41 -1.88 8.41
N GLU A 60 15.86 -1.05 9.27
CA GLU A 60 15.79 -1.27 10.71
C GLU A 60 15.04 -2.57 11.02
N LEU A 61 13.83 -2.75 10.50
CA LEU A 61 13.07 -3.99 10.63
C LEU A 61 13.85 -5.21 10.16
N SER A 62 14.66 -5.12 9.11
CA SER A 62 15.43 -6.25 8.59
C SER A 62 16.55 -6.70 9.52
N THR A 63 16.93 -5.90 10.52
CA THR A 63 17.96 -6.20 11.52
C THR A 63 17.39 -6.59 12.89
N MET A 64 16.11 -6.34 13.12
CA MET A 64 15.40 -6.68 14.36
C MET A 64 15.13 -8.18 14.47
N ASN A 65 14.91 -8.64 15.69
CA ASN A 65 14.21 -9.91 15.93
C ASN A 65 12.69 -9.70 15.99
N ALA A 66 11.91 -10.79 16.03
CA ALA A 66 10.44 -10.73 16.02
C ALA A 66 9.87 -9.94 17.20
N SER A 67 10.45 -10.04 18.39
CA SER A 67 10.00 -9.30 19.58
C SER A 67 10.19 -7.79 19.42
N GLN A 68 11.35 -7.38 18.91
CA GLN A 68 11.66 -5.97 18.65
C GLN A 68 10.76 -5.38 17.57
N ALA A 69 10.53 -6.12 16.46
CA ALA A 69 9.63 -5.70 15.40
C ALA A 69 8.18 -5.54 15.91
N LYS A 70 7.73 -6.48 16.77
CA LYS A 70 6.43 -6.38 17.43
C LYS A 70 6.36 -5.17 18.35
N GLU A 71 7.35 -4.93 19.18
CA GLU A 71 7.42 -3.77 20.06
C GLU A 71 7.36 -2.45 19.28
N LEU A 72 8.08 -2.37 18.15
CA LEU A 72 8.01 -1.22 17.27
C LEU A 72 6.59 -1.02 16.70
N ALA A 73 5.95 -2.09 16.23
CA ALA A 73 4.58 -2.02 15.73
C ALA A 73 3.57 -1.67 16.84
N ASP A 74 3.80 -2.08 18.08
CA ASP A 74 2.91 -1.77 19.20
C ASP A 74 2.91 -0.27 19.57
N ARG A 75 3.93 0.48 19.17
CA ARG A 75 4.00 1.95 19.37
C ARG A 75 3.12 2.75 18.41
N ILE A 76 2.64 2.12 17.34
CA ILE A 76 1.77 2.81 16.38
C ILE A 76 0.43 3.13 17.06
N ASP A 77 0.01 4.37 16.93
CA ASP A 77 -1.36 4.77 17.28
C ASP A 77 -2.34 4.30 16.21
N PHE A 78 -3.42 3.64 16.62
CA PHE A 78 -4.35 2.99 15.71
C PHE A 78 -5.79 3.39 15.95
N THR A 79 -6.39 4.00 14.93
CA THR A 79 -7.82 4.26 14.91
C THR A 79 -8.57 3.05 14.31
N HIS A 80 -9.66 2.65 14.96
CA HIS A 80 -10.54 1.54 14.58
C HIS A 80 -9.91 0.13 14.57
N LEU A 81 -8.71 -0.05 15.16
CA LEU A 81 -8.04 -1.36 15.18
C LEU A 81 -8.90 -2.46 15.82
N THR A 82 -9.48 -2.18 17.00
CA THR A 82 -10.31 -3.17 17.72
C THR A 82 -11.52 -3.57 16.90
N GLN A 83 -12.25 -2.62 16.34
CA GLN A 83 -13.44 -2.86 15.52
C GLN A 83 -13.11 -3.73 14.29
N ILE A 84 -12.00 -3.44 13.62
CA ILE A 84 -11.56 -4.22 12.44
C ILE A 84 -11.06 -5.60 12.84
N ALA A 85 -10.31 -5.72 13.93
CA ALA A 85 -9.87 -7.02 14.44
C ALA A 85 -11.06 -7.92 14.82
N ASP A 86 -12.06 -7.38 15.52
CA ASP A 86 -13.29 -8.08 15.88
C ASP A 86 -14.07 -8.52 14.64
N TYR A 87 -14.22 -7.62 13.65
CA TYR A 87 -14.83 -7.94 12.37
C TYR A 87 -14.12 -9.11 11.68
N LEU A 88 -12.79 -9.05 11.58
CA LEU A 88 -11.98 -10.08 10.92
C LEU A 88 -12.01 -11.41 11.68
N ASN A 89 -11.99 -11.39 13.00
CA ASN A 89 -12.00 -12.59 13.84
C ASN A 89 -13.36 -13.29 13.80
N THR A 90 -14.46 -12.57 13.62
CA THR A 90 -15.82 -13.12 13.60
C THR A 90 -16.35 -13.43 12.19
N SER A 91 -15.91 -12.68 11.18
CA SER A 91 -16.34 -12.87 9.79
C SER A 91 -15.83 -14.21 9.24
N GLN A 92 -16.68 -14.94 8.52
CA GLN A 92 -16.28 -16.13 7.75
C GLN A 92 -15.75 -15.80 6.36
N ARG A 93 -15.80 -14.53 5.96
CA ARG A 93 -15.35 -14.07 4.64
C ARG A 93 -13.84 -13.83 4.65
N GLY A 94 -13.22 -14.02 3.50
CA GLY A 94 -11.87 -13.52 3.26
C GLY A 94 -11.85 -12.01 3.24
N ALA A 95 -10.69 -11.44 3.50
CA ALA A 95 -10.50 -10.00 3.42
C ALA A 95 -9.20 -9.64 2.68
N ILE A 96 -9.23 -8.49 2.00
CA ILE A 96 -8.05 -7.91 1.35
C ILE A 96 -7.71 -6.62 2.07
N PHE A 97 -6.58 -6.62 2.76
CA PHE A 97 -6.00 -5.40 3.32
C PHE A 97 -5.40 -4.60 2.17
N THR A 98 -5.92 -3.42 1.94
CA THR A 98 -5.52 -2.60 0.81
C THR A 98 -5.33 -1.16 1.24
N GLY A 99 -4.32 -0.51 0.71
CA GLY A 99 -3.96 0.85 1.09
C GLY A 99 -3.08 1.49 0.04
N LEU A 100 -2.46 2.59 0.45
CA LEU A 100 -1.52 3.37 -0.35
C LEU A 100 -0.09 3.08 0.08
N HIS A 101 0.87 3.33 -0.80
CA HIS A 101 2.27 3.44 -0.42
C HIS A 101 2.49 4.77 0.33
N ALA A 102 2.08 4.78 1.60
CA ALA A 102 2.11 5.96 2.45
C ALA A 102 2.46 5.59 3.89
N GLY A 103 3.19 6.45 4.59
CA GLY A 103 3.57 6.26 5.99
C GLY A 103 4.18 4.88 6.26
N ASP A 104 3.92 4.34 7.44
CA ASP A 104 4.44 3.05 7.92
C ASP A 104 3.45 1.89 7.71
N TYR A 105 2.94 1.75 6.49
CA TYR A 105 1.91 0.75 6.15
C TYR A 105 2.27 -0.69 6.56
N LEU A 106 3.57 -1.04 6.54
CA LEU A 106 4.03 -2.37 6.94
C LEU A 106 3.88 -2.61 8.44
N LEU A 107 4.25 -1.62 9.25
CA LEU A 107 4.07 -1.69 10.71
C LEU A 107 2.59 -1.74 11.09
N ALA A 108 1.75 -1.01 10.33
CA ALA A 108 0.30 -1.07 10.50
C ALA A 108 -0.25 -2.49 10.31
N LEU A 109 0.21 -3.17 9.26
CA LEU A 109 -0.17 -4.57 8.99
C LEU A 109 0.38 -5.53 10.06
N LEU A 110 1.60 -5.30 10.55
CA LEU A 110 2.20 -6.11 11.61
C LEU A 110 1.39 -5.99 12.92
N LYS A 111 1.00 -4.79 13.28
CA LYS A 111 0.14 -4.57 14.47
C LYS A 111 -1.26 -5.17 14.29
N LEU A 112 -1.90 -4.99 13.14
CA LEU A 112 -3.19 -5.64 12.88
C LEU A 112 -3.08 -7.15 13.06
N ARG A 113 -2.05 -7.77 12.46
CA ARG A 113 -1.83 -9.19 12.56
C ARG A 113 -1.76 -9.68 14.01
N SER A 114 -1.10 -8.93 14.90
CA SER A 114 -0.99 -9.30 16.32
C SER A 114 -2.35 -9.33 17.06
N ARG A 115 -3.41 -8.80 16.46
CA ARG A 115 -4.78 -8.79 16.99
C ARG A 115 -5.70 -9.84 16.37
N LEU A 116 -5.21 -10.55 15.35
CA LEU A 116 -5.96 -11.63 14.73
C LEU A 116 -5.81 -12.90 15.57
N THR A 117 -6.92 -13.49 15.97
CA THR A 117 -6.97 -14.70 16.79
C THR A 117 -7.39 -15.93 16.00
N THR A 118 -8.02 -15.72 14.84
CA THR A 118 -8.45 -16.81 13.97
C THR A 118 -7.29 -17.29 13.10
N PRO A 119 -6.96 -18.60 13.06
CA PRO A 119 -5.83 -19.13 12.29
C PRO A 119 -6.12 -19.04 10.79
N ARG A 120 -5.72 -17.97 10.16
CA ARG A 120 -5.92 -17.70 8.72
C ARG A 120 -4.62 -17.23 8.09
N ASN A 121 -4.27 -17.80 6.94
CA ASN A 121 -3.09 -17.36 6.20
C ASN A 121 -3.26 -15.93 5.69
N ILE A 122 -2.17 -15.17 5.67
CA ILE A 122 -2.08 -13.88 4.99
C ILE A 122 -1.21 -14.06 3.73
N TYR A 123 -1.75 -13.70 2.57
CA TYR A 123 -1.04 -13.74 1.31
C TYR A 123 -0.60 -12.32 0.93
N VAL A 124 0.70 -12.12 0.75
CA VAL A 124 1.26 -10.83 0.31
C VAL A 124 1.54 -10.91 -1.19
N LEU A 125 0.86 -10.08 -1.97
CA LEU A 125 1.04 -10.04 -3.41
C LEU A 125 2.25 -9.16 -3.77
N ARG A 126 3.17 -9.71 -4.56
CA ARG A 126 4.38 -9.01 -5.01
C ARG A 126 4.58 -9.22 -6.51
N ARG A 127 5.08 -8.17 -7.18
CA ARG A 127 5.43 -8.26 -8.61
C ARG A 127 6.74 -8.98 -8.83
N LYS A 128 7.75 -8.68 -8.03
CA LYS A 128 9.10 -9.26 -8.10
C LYS A 128 9.35 -10.22 -6.93
N ALA A 129 10.39 -11.01 -7.05
CA ALA A 129 10.92 -11.73 -5.91
C ALA A 129 11.23 -10.74 -4.77
N ALA A 130 10.93 -11.13 -3.54
CA ALA A 130 11.36 -10.36 -2.40
C ALA A 130 12.91 -10.25 -2.42
N SER A 131 13.42 -9.05 -2.19
CA SER A 131 14.85 -8.88 -1.92
C SER A 131 15.21 -9.58 -0.60
N ASN A 132 16.49 -9.77 -0.34
CA ASN A 132 16.94 -10.34 0.96
C ASN A 132 16.45 -9.50 2.14
N LEU A 133 16.38 -8.18 1.98
CA LEU A 133 15.86 -7.28 2.99
C LEU A 133 14.36 -7.52 3.22
N GLU A 134 13.57 -7.55 2.16
CA GLU A 134 12.13 -7.83 2.27
C GLU A 134 11.84 -9.22 2.85
N ALA A 135 12.62 -10.23 2.46
CA ALA A 135 12.48 -11.58 3.00
C ALA A 135 12.70 -11.61 4.52
N ARG A 136 13.69 -10.88 5.02
CA ARG A 136 13.95 -10.76 6.47
C ARG A 136 12.81 -10.04 7.19
N VAL A 137 12.32 -8.92 6.61
CA VAL A 137 11.19 -8.19 7.19
C VAL A 137 9.94 -9.07 7.23
N PHE A 138 9.64 -9.80 6.16
CA PHE A 138 8.49 -10.70 6.15
C PHE A 138 8.63 -11.90 7.09
N SER A 139 9.85 -12.33 7.44
CA SER A 139 10.03 -13.41 8.42
C SER A 139 9.52 -13.06 9.82
N HIS A 140 9.45 -11.75 10.18
CA HIS A 140 8.84 -11.34 11.45
C HIS A 140 7.33 -11.63 11.51
N PHE A 141 6.73 -11.91 10.38
CA PHE A 141 5.33 -12.30 10.29
C PHE A 141 5.12 -13.82 10.34
N ASP A 142 6.16 -14.63 10.18
CA ASP A 142 6.03 -16.09 10.09
C ASP A 142 5.92 -16.80 11.44
N ASP A 143 6.15 -16.09 12.55
CA ASP A 143 6.34 -16.67 13.89
C ASP A 143 5.03 -17.00 14.63
N THR A 144 3.96 -17.40 13.96
CA THR A 144 2.72 -17.72 14.66
C THR A 144 1.79 -18.61 13.83
N ASP A 145 0.63 -18.96 14.42
CA ASP A 145 -0.48 -19.70 13.81
C ASP A 145 -1.10 -19.03 12.57
N ILE A 146 -0.63 -17.84 12.22
CA ILE A 146 -1.07 -17.07 11.04
C ILE A 146 0.12 -16.87 10.08
N PRO A 147 0.48 -17.88 9.27
CA PRO A 147 1.63 -17.78 8.38
C PRO A 147 1.41 -16.78 7.24
N ILE A 148 2.49 -16.07 6.90
CA ILE A 148 2.53 -15.22 5.72
C ILE A 148 3.07 -15.99 4.52
N LYS A 149 2.37 -15.87 3.40
CA LYS A 149 2.74 -16.48 2.12
C LYS A 149 2.93 -15.40 1.06
N VAL A 150 4.18 -15.20 0.65
CA VAL A 150 4.47 -14.28 -0.46
C VAL A 150 4.10 -14.96 -1.79
N VAL A 151 3.22 -14.31 -2.55
CA VAL A 151 2.78 -14.76 -3.88
C VAL A 151 3.27 -13.78 -4.92
N ARG A 152 4.01 -14.27 -5.91
CA ARG A 152 4.53 -13.45 -7.02
C ARG A 152 3.53 -13.39 -8.16
N HIS A 153 3.44 -12.23 -8.79
CA HIS A 153 2.74 -12.08 -10.05
C HIS A 153 3.44 -12.92 -11.13
N GLY A 154 2.69 -13.67 -11.91
CA GLY A 154 3.23 -14.56 -12.97
C GLY A 154 3.38 -16.03 -12.57
N ASP A 155 3.28 -16.38 -11.30
CA ASP A 155 3.39 -17.77 -10.82
C ASP A 155 2.13 -18.62 -11.10
N ASN A 156 1.19 -18.17 -11.94
CA ASN A 156 -0.13 -18.79 -12.12
C ASN A 156 -0.91 -19.06 -10.81
N LYS A 157 -0.56 -18.35 -9.75
CA LYS A 157 -1.12 -18.55 -8.40
C LYS A 157 -2.37 -17.70 -8.11
N THR A 158 -2.82 -16.86 -9.04
CA THR A 158 -4.01 -16.02 -8.86
C THR A 158 -5.23 -16.85 -8.45
N LEU A 159 -5.44 -18.01 -9.08
CA LEU A 159 -6.53 -18.90 -8.69
C LEU A 159 -6.36 -19.46 -7.29
N SER A 160 -5.14 -19.72 -6.84
CA SER A 160 -4.88 -20.19 -5.48
C SER A 160 -5.21 -19.11 -4.44
N VAL A 161 -4.90 -17.85 -4.74
CA VAL A 161 -5.26 -16.69 -3.90
C VAL A 161 -6.78 -16.50 -3.85
N VAL A 162 -7.47 -16.59 -4.98
CA VAL A 162 -8.95 -16.54 -5.03
C VAL A 162 -9.59 -17.67 -4.20
N ARG A 163 -9.06 -18.89 -4.31
CA ARG A 163 -9.52 -20.02 -3.49
C ARG A 163 -9.25 -19.79 -2.00
N ALA A 164 -8.11 -19.18 -1.65
CA ALA A 164 -7.79 -18.84 -0.28
C ALA A 164 -8.78 -17.80 0.28
N LEU A 165 -9.08 -16.74 -0.47
CA LEU A 165 -10.09 -15.75 -0.10
C LEU A 165 -11.47 -16.38 0.13
N ARG A 166 -11.89 -17.30 -0.75
CA ARG A 166 -13.15 -18.05 -0.59
C ARG A 166 -13.19 -18.95 0.66
N LYS A 167 -12.03 -19.35 1.16
CA LYS A 167 -11.88 -20.10 2.42
C LYS A 167 -11.74 -19.20 3.65
N GLY A 168 -11.89 -17.89 3.49
CA GLY A 168 -11.81 -16.94 4.58
C GLY A 168 -10.40 -16.46 4.89
N HIS A 169 -9.37 -16.78 4.10
CA HIS A 169 -8.02 -16.29 4.28
C HIS A 169 -7.87 -14.80 3.89
N PHE A 170 -6.73 -14.21 4.22
CA PHE A 170 -6.45 -12.79 4.02
C PHE A 170 -5.43 -12.57 2.91
N VAL A 171 -5.52 -11.42 2.25
CA VAL A 171 -4.57 -10.95 1.24
C VAL A 171 -4.15 -9.54 1.56
N THR A 172 -2.92 -9.18 1.29
CA THR A 172 -2.46 -7.78 1.27
C THR A 172 -2.08 -7.40 -0.15
N ALA A 173 -2.69 -6.33 -0.65
CA ALA A 173 -2.43 -5.79 -1.98
C ALA A 173 -2.70 -4.28 -2.00
N LEU A 174 -1.70 -3.47 -2.32
CA LEU A 174 -1.85 -2.03 -2.46
C LEU A 174 -2.46 -1.69 -3.82
N PHE A 175 -3.24 -0.62 -3.90
CA PHE A 175 -4.04 -0.29 -5.10
C PHE A 175 -3.54 0.93 -5.88
N ASP A 176 -2.65 1.72 -5.32
CA ASP A 176 -2.15 2.99 -5.87
C ASP A 176 -1.01 2.78 -6.90
N LEU A 177 -1.26 1.91 -7.85
CA LEU A 177 -0.28 1.51 -8.86
C LEU A 177 -0.80 1.82 -10.27
N PRO A 178 0.09 2.21 -11.22
CA PRO A 178 -0.28 2.44 -12.60
C PRO A 178 -0.45 1.12 -13.38
N ARG A 179 -0.99 1.24 -14.60
CA ARG A 179 -1.25 0.10 -15.52
C ARG A 179 -0.05 -0.81 -15.79
N SER A 180 1.17 -0.31 -15.70
CA SER A 180 2.38 -1.14 -15.86
C SER A 180 2.51 -2.25 -14.82
N PHE A 181 1.75 -2.18 -13.73
CA PHE A 181 1.74 -3.17 -12.65
C PHE A 181 0.66 -4.24 -12.80
N GLY A 182 -0.33 -4.07 -13.67
CA GLY A 182 -1.39 -5.04 -13.86
C GLY A 182 -2.53 -4.54 -14.73
N LYS A 183 -3.65 -5.27 -14.74
CA LYS A 183 -4.85 -4.81 -15.40
C LYS A 183 -5.34 -3.53 -14.73
N ALA A 184 -5.69 -2.54 -15.53
CA ALA A 184 -6.11 -1.22 -15.08
C ALA A 184 -7.45 -0.83 -15.72
N ALA A 185 -8.13 0.09 -15.07
CA ALA A 185 -9.30 0.79 -15.59
C ALA A 185 -9.12 2.30 -15.42
N GLU A 186 -9.83 3.07 -16.21
CA GLU A 186 -9.93 4.49 -16.02
C GLU A 186 -10.87 4.78 -14.85
N LEU A 187 -10.33 5.38 -13.79
CA LEU A 187 -11.04 5.71 -12.56
C LEU A 187 -10.80 7.16 -12.19
N GLN A 188 -11.73 7.76 -11.45
CA GLN A 188 -11.54 9.08 -10.87
C GLN A 188 -10.61 8.96 -9.65
N PHE A 189 -9.44 9.60 -9.72
CA PHE A 189 -8.48 9.64 -8.62
C PHE A 189 -7.84 11.03 -8.57
N LEU A 190 -7.89 11.69 -7.41
CA LEU A 190 -7.44 13.08 -7.24
C LEU A 190 -8.09 14.06 -8.24
N ASP A 191 -9.39 13.92 -8.47
CA ASP A 191 -10.19 14.70 -9.44
C ASP A 191 -9.72 14.60 -10.91
N HIS A 192 -8.95 13.55 -11.24
CA HIS A 192 -8.50 13.26 -12.59
C HIS A 192 -8.93 11.85 -13.03
N ALA A 193 -9.20 11.68 -14.31
CA ALA A 193 -9.33 10.35 -14.90
C ALA A 193 -7.95 9.71 -15.02
N MET A 194 -7.69 8.66 -14.25
CA MET A 194 -6.40 7.98 -14.16
C MET A 194 -6.51 6.48 -14.44
N GLN A 195 -5.49 5.91 -15.05
CA GLN A 195 -5.35 4.47 -15.31
C GLN A 195 -4.81 3.77 -14.07
N MET A 196 -5.71 3.27 -13.21
CA MET A 196 -5.40 2.65 -11.94
C MET A 196 -5.55 1.13 -11.99
N VAL A 197 -4.67 0.38 -11.31
CA VAL A 197 -4.81 -1.08 -11.25
C VAL A 197 -6.10 -1.51 -10.56
N THR A 198 -6.73 -2.55 -11.08
CA THR A 198 -7.98 -3.12 -10.54
C THR A 198 -7.75 -4.42 -9.77
N GLY A 199 -6.51 -4.89 -9.66
CA GLY A 199 -6.17 -6.19 -9.09
C GLY A 199 -6.79 -6.51 -7.72
N PRO A 200 -6.69 -5.62 -6.70
CA PRO A 200 -7.35 -5.86 -5.41
C PRO A 200 -8.86 -6.03 -5.54
N SER A 201 -9.52 -5.21 -6.38
CA SER A 201 -10.97 -5.28 -6.61
C SER A 201 -11.37 -6.53 -7.38
N GLU A 202 -10.59 -6.95 -8.39
CA GLU A 202 -10.81 -8.21 -9.10
C GLU A 202 -10.73 -9.41 -8.16
N LEU A 203 -9.70 -9.45 -7.31
CA LEU A 203 -9.55 -10.52 -6.32
C LEU A 203 -10.70 -10.53 -5.31
N ALA A 204 -11.16 -9.36 -4.86
CA ALA A 204 -12.29 -9.25 -3.94
C ALA A 204 -13.59 -9.78 -4.56
N VAL A 205 -13.89 -9.39 -5.80
CA VAL A 205 -15.08 -9.87 -6.52
C VAL A 205 -14.99 -11.38 -6.77
N MET A 206 -13.89 -11.87 -7.32
CA MET A 206 -13.67 -13.30 -7.62
C MET A 206 -13.62 -14.15 -6.35
N GLY A 207 -13.00 -13.63 -5.30
CA GLY A 207 -12.84 -14.28 -4.00
C GLY A 207 -14.08 -14.20 -3.11
N ARG A 208 -15.08 -13.38 -3.46
CA ARG A 208 -16.21 -13.01 -2.60
C ARG A 208 -15.74 -12.48 -1.25
N ALA A 209 -14.63 -11.73 -1.28
CA ALA A 209 -13.97 -11.16 -0.13
C ALA A 209 -14.40 -9.70 0.07
N ASP A 210 -14.14 -9.18 1.27
CA ASP A 210 -14.31 -7.77 1.54
C ASP A 210 -12.96 -7.05 1.45
N LEU A 211 -12.95 -5.79 1.00
CA LEU A 211 -11.78 -4.94 1.05
C LEU A 211 -11.77 -4.22 2.40
N VAL A 212 -10.64 -4.20 3.05
CA VAL A 212 -10.40 -3.45 4.29
C VAL A 212 -9.36 -2.38 3.96
N PRO A 213 -9.80 -1.18 3.57
CA PRO A 213 -8.89 -0.09 3.29
C PRO A 213 -8.21 0.37 4.57
N PHE A 214 -6.95 0.76 4.45
CA PHE A 214 -6.23 1.38 5.56
C PHE A 214 -5.30 2.48 5.04
N THR A 215 -5.02 3.44 5.91
CA THR A 215 -4.09 4.54 5.69
C THR A 215 -3.09 4.57 6.83
N SER A 216 -1.91 5.12 6.59
CA SER A 216 -0.86 5.21 7.60
C SER A 216 -0.08 6.51 7.41
N ASN A 217 0.30 7.13 8.52
CA ASN A 217 0.98 8.41 8.57
C ASN A 217 2.18 8.34 9.50
N PHE A 218 3.11 9.26 9.30
CA PHE A 218 4.18 9.53 10.23
C PHE A 218 4.32 11.05 10.43
N TYR A 219 4.06 11.52 11.64
CA TYR A 219 4.19 12.91 12.02
C TYR A 219 4.86 13.05 13.38
N ASN A 220 5.76 14.02 13.51
CA ASN A 220 6.42 14.37 14.77
C ASN A 220 7.05 13.17 15.51
N GLY A 221 7.65 12.24 14.73
CA GLY A 221 8.29 11.06 15.31
C GLY A 221 7.33 9.93 15.67
N GLN A 222 6.04 10.06 15.38
CA GLN A 222 5.03 9.07 15.72
C GLN A 222 4.32 8.54 14.48
N SER A 223 4.24 7.21 14.39
CA SER A 223 3.45 6.52 13.37
C SER A 223 2.01 6.36 13.84
N SER A 224 1.08 6.58 12.93
CA SER A 224 -0.34 6.32 13.14
C SER A 224 -0.94 5.60 11.94
N ALA A 225 -2.02 4.86 12.17
CA ALA A 225 -2.77 4.21 11.11
C ALA A 225 -4.27 4.23 11.40
N CYS A 226 -5.07 4.21 10.35
CA CYS A 226 -6.51 4.14 10.42
C CYS A 226 -7.03 3.06 9.48
N PHE A 227 -7.90 2.19 9.98
CA PHE A 227 -8.69 1.31 9.15
C PHE A 227 -10.04 1.93 8.84
N GLU A 228 -10.40 1.88 7.58
CA GLU A 228 -11.72 2.29 7.12
C GLU A 228 -12.72 1.14 7.23
N GLN A 229 -14.00 1.46 7.12
CA GLN A 229 -15.06 0.45 7.09
C GLN A 229 -14.85 -0.54 5.94
N PRO A 230 -15.06 -1.85 6.16
CA PRO A 230 -14.92 -2.84 5.12
C PRO A 230 -15.84 -2.56 3.92
N ILE A 231 -15.28 -2.56 2.73
CA ILE A 231 -16.01 -2.38 1.46
C ILE A 231 -16.42 -3.76 0.96
N ARG A 232 -17.72 -4.01 0.84
CA ARG A 232 -18.21 -5.19 0.18
C ARG A 232 -18.04 -5.08 -1.32
N ALA A 233 -17.31 -6.03 -1.91
CA ALA A 233 -17.10 -6.05 -3.36
C ALA A 233 -18.42 -6.36 -4.10
N THR A 234 -18.70 -5.58 -5.14
CA THR A 234 -19.86 -5.74 -6.04
C THR A 234 -19.38 -5.98 -7.47
N THR A 235 -19.14 -4.93 -8.26
CA THR A 235 -18.43 -5.02 -9.53
C THR A 235 -16.99 -4.55 -9.35
N VAL A 236 -16.11 -4.91 -10.29
CA VAL A 236 -14.68 -4.53 -10.22
C VAL A 236 -14.53 -3.02 -10.24
N GLU A 237 -15.18 -2.35 -11.19
CA GLU A 237 -15.08 -0.92 -11.41
C GLU A 237 -15.62 -0.12 -10.22
N HIS A 238 -16.82 -0.45 -9.74
CA HIS A 238 -17.41 0.23 -8.59
C HIS A 238 -16.58 0.04 -7.31
N THR A 239 -16.06 -1.17 -7.13
CA THR A 239 -15.21 -1.49 -5.97
C THR A 239 -13.87 -0.75 -6.04
N ALA A 240 -13.26 -0.69 -7.22
CA ALA A 240 -12.02 0.05 -7.45
C ALA A 240 -12.23 1.56 -7.28
N GLN A 241 -13.36 2.11 -7.75
CA GLN A 241 -13.67 3.53 -7.57
C GLN A 241 -13.77 3.88 -6.08
N LYS A 242 -14.43 3.07 -5.26
CA LYS A 242 -14.47 3.30 -3.80
C LYS A 242 -13.09 3.33 -3.16
N LEU A 243 -12.16 2.49 -3.61
CA LEU A 243 -10.77 2.57 -3.13
C LEU A 243 -10.09 3.87 -3.55
N CYS A 244 -10.30 4.29 -4.79
CA CYS A 244 -9.79 5.58 -5.28
C CYS A 244 -10.36 6.77 -4.48
N ASP A 245 -11.65 6.72 -4.12
CA ASP A 245 -12.28 7.76 -3.30
C ASP A 245 -11.63 7.84 -1.90
N VAL A 246 -11.41 6.68 -1.25
CA VAL A 246 -10.68 6.61 0.04
C VAL A 246 -9.26 7.14 -0.10
N GLY A 247 -8.54 6.73 -1.15
CA GLY A 247 -7.17 7.17 -1.40
C GLY A 247 -7.07 8.66 -1.68
N SER A 248 -7.96 9.20 -2.51
CA SER A 248 -8.01 10.64 -2.83
C SER A 248 -8.27 11.47 -1.58
N ASN A 249 -9.26 11.09 -0.77
CA ASN A 249 -9.57 11.77 0.48
C ASN A 249 -8.39 11.77 1.47
N TYR A 250 -7.61 10.68 1.49
CA TYR A 250 -6.41 10.62 2.30
C TYR A 250 -5.32 11.54 1.77
N ILE A 251 -5.01 11.47 0.46
CA ILE A 251 -3.92 12.23 -0.16
C ILE A 251 -4.18 13.73 -0.10
N TYR A 252 -5.42 14.19 -0.27
CA TYR A 252 -5.76 15.62 -0.10
C TYR A 252 -5.43 16.15 1.30
N ARG A 253 -5.54 15.33 2.33
CA ARG A 253 -5.22 15.70 3.72
C ARG A 253 -3.75 15.56 4.06
N ASN A 254 -3.06 14.62 3.44
CA ASN A 254 -1.69 14.19 3.77
C ASN A 254 -0.86 13.96 2.50
N PRO A 255 -0.74 14.96 1.61
CA PRO A 255 -0.12 14.75 0.31
C PRO A 255 1.36 14.34 0.41
N GLU A 256 2.07 14.80 1.43
CA GLU A 256 3.48 14.48 1.67
C GLU A 256 3.71 13.03 2.11
N GLN A 257 2.69 12.34 2.59
CA GLN A 257 2.81 10.94 3.02
C GLN A 257 2.74 9.96 1.86
N TRP A 258 2.16 10.35 0.72
CA TRP A 258 2.03 9.47 -0.43
C TRP A 258 3.31 9.41 -1.26
N GLN A 259 3.90 8.23 -1.37
CA GLN A 259 5.22 8.03 -1.99
C GLN A 259 5.16 7.87 -3.52
N HIS A 260 3.97 7.70 -4.12
CA HIS A 260 3.82 7.33 -5.53
C HIS A 260 3.52 8.50 -6.49
N TRP A 261 3.79 9.75 -6.09
CA TRP A 261 3.66 10.92 -6.97
C TRP A 261 4.39 10.76 -8.31
N PHE A 262 5.52 10.08 -8.31
CA PHE A 262 6.31 9.86 -9.53
C PHE A 262 5.62 8.91 -10.55
N HIS A 263 4.60 8.15 -10.16
CA HIS A 263 3.79 7.33 -11.04
C HIS A 263 2.60 8.08 -11.67
N VAL A 264 2.26 9.24 -11.18
CA VAL A 264 1.08 9.99 -11.64
C VAL A 264 1.08 10.28 -13.13
N PRO A 265 2.19 10.68 -13.79
CA PRO A 265 2.20 10.88 -15.24
C PRO A 265 1.80 9.61 -16.02
N GLU A 266 2.25 8.43 -15.58
CA GLU A 266 1.83 7.17 -16.17
C GLU A 266 0.33 6.88 -15.91
N MET A 267 -0.16 7.20 -14.74
CA MET A 267 -1.58 7.07 -14.39
C MET A 267 -2.46 8.00 -15.25
N LEU A 268 -1.98 9.20 -15.55
CA LEU A 268 -2.63 10.16 -16.45
C LEU A 268 -2.51 9.78 -17.95
N GLY A 269 -1.83 8.68 -18.26
CA GLY A 269 -1.66 8.21 -19.64
C GLY A 269 -0.50 8.86 -20.39
N ALA A 270 0.35 9.63 -19.73
CA ALA A 270 1.60 10.11 -20.34
C ALA A 270 2.49 8.89 -20.70
N ARG A 271 3.04 8.91 -21.91
CA ARG A 271 3.90 7.85 -22.47
C ARG A 271 5.37 8.12 -22.22
#